data_3509a765a74e7a10d680d3c94a9a7f13
#
_entry.id   3509a765a74e7a10d680d3c94a9a7f13
#
_cell.length_a   1.000
_cell.length_b   1.000
_cell.length_c   1.000
_cell.angle_alpha   90.00
_cell.angle_beta   90.00
_cell.angle_gamma   90.00
#
_symmetry.space_group_name_H-M   'P 1'
#
loop_
_entity.id
_entity.type
_entity.pdbx_description
1 polymer ?
#
loop_
_entity_poly.entity_id
_entity_poly.type
_entity_poly.pdbx_seq_one_letter_code
_entity_poly.pdbx_strand_id
1 'polypeptide(L)' 'MEVFALLGEWDYEGSVLLGVYATEEDARTAHGVYTRDGDQCIDAYYIEHRVVGTAVDSDRMRIYI' A
#
# COMPACT_ATOMS: atom_id res chain seq x y z
N MET A 1 -1.56 -17.10 4.79
CA MET A 1 -2.57 -16.07 4.44
C MET A 1 -1.90 -14.93 3.72
N GLU A 2 -2.42 -14.58 2.58
CA GLU A 2 -1.90 -13.45 1.80
C GLU A 2 -2.61 -12.18 2.19
N VAL A 3 -1.87 -11.10 2.23
CA VAL A 3 -2.42 -9.78 2.49
C VAL A 3 -1.85 -8.78 1.49
N PHE A 4 -2.57 -7.69 1.29
CA PHE A 4 -2.18 -6.64 0.37
C PHE A 4 -2.20 -5.33 1.15
N ALA A 5 -1.04 -4.82 1.44
CA ALA A 5 -0.89 -3.59 2.22
C ALA A 5 -0.87 -2.40 1.28
N LEU A 6 -1.66 -1.40 1.59
CA LEU A 6 -1.67 -0.14 0.84
C LEU A 6 -0.81 0.86 1.59
N LEU A 7 0.15 1.43 0.90
CA LEU A 7 1.06 2.40 1.48
C LEU A 7 1.11 3.67 0.63
N GLY A 8 1.33 4.77 1.32
CA GLY A 8 1.62 6.04 0.68
C GLY A 8 3.07 6.40 0.90
N GLU A 9 3.66 7.11 -0.04
CA GLU A 9 5.08 7.43 -0.01
C GLU A 9 5.29 8.91 -0.29
N TRP A 10 6.18 9.53 0.47
CA TRP A 10 6.65 10.87 0.21
C TRP A 10 8.10 10.80 -0.24
N ASP A 11 8.47 11.68 -1.17
CA ASP A 11 9.80 11.63 -1.77
C ASP A 11 10.91 11.73 -0.75
N TYR A 12 10.72 12.50 0.32
CA TYR A 12 11.79 12.76 1.28
C TYR A 12 11.46 12.31 2.70
N GLU A 13 10.30 11.73 2.93
CA GLU A 13 9.86 11.45 4.29
C GLU A 13 9.49 10.01 4.54
N GLY A 14 9.70 9.14 3.56
CA GLY A 14 9.43 7.72 3.73
C GLY A 14 8.00 7.35 3.40
N SER A 15 7.49 6.32 4.06
CA SER A 15 6.20 5.74 3.74
C SER A 15 5.31 5.64 4.96
N VAL A 16 4.01 5.56 4.71
CA VAL A 16 3.02 5.35 5.75
C VAL A 16 2.10 4.21 5.33
N LEU A 17 1.79 3.33 6.28
CA LEU A 17 0.84 2.24 6.06
C LEU A 17 -0.58 2.82 6.16
N LEU A 18 -1.35 2.66 5.10
CA LEU A 18 -2.72 3.17 5.04
C LEU A 18 -3.75 2.10 5.34
N GLY A 19 -3.44 0.83 5.06
CA GLY A 19 -4.36 -0.25 5.38
C GLY A 19 -3.82 -1.58 4.93
N VAL A 20 -4.47 -2.65 5.38
CA VAL A 20 -4.11 -4.02 5.01
C VAL A 20 -5.40 -4.71 4.58
N TYR A 21 -5.37 -5.35 3.41
CA TYR A 21 -6.56 -5.91 2.79
C TYR A 21 -6.31 -7.35 2.39
N ALA A 22 -7.42 -8.09 2.26
CA ALA A 22 -7.34 -9.50 1.92
C ALA A 22 -7.09 -9.74 0.43
N THR A 23 -7.41 -8.78 -0.42
CA THR A 23 -7.25 -8.89 -1.86
C THR A 23 -6.64 -7.63 -2.43
N GLU A 24 -6.01 -7.78 -3.59
CA GLU A 24 -5.49 -6.61 -4.30
C GLU A 24 -6.62 -5.67 -4.72
N GLU A 25 -7.76 -6.23 -5.10
CA GLU A 25 -8.90 -5.41 -5.51
C GLU A 25 -9.37 -4.52 -4.38
N ASP A 26 -9.43 -5.05 -3.17
CA ASP A 26 -9.83 -4.25 -2.02
C ASP A 26 -8.84 -3.13 -1.75
N ALA A 27 -7.54 -3.42 -1.89
CA ALA A 27 -6.52 -2.40 -1.70
C ALA A 27 -6.65 -1.29 -2.76
N ARG A 28 -6.94 -1.66 -3.99
CA ARG A 28 -7.12 -0.67 -5.07
C ARG A 28 -8.38 0.17 -4.84
N THR A 29 -9.43 -0.43 -4.31
CA THR A 29 -10.64 0.31 -3.97
C THR A 29 -10.35 1.34 -2.88
N ALA A 30 -9.59 0.93 -1.86
CA ALA A 30 -9.20 1.84 -0.79
C ALA A 30 -8.34 2.99 -1.32
N HIS A 31 -7.45 2.69 -2.27
CA HIS A 31 -6.64 3.73 -2.91
C HIS A 31 -7.52 4.79 -3.57
N GLY A 32 -8.59 4.35 -4.24
CA GLY A 32 -9.52 5.29 -4.85
C GLY A 32 -10.18 6.21 -3.84
N VAL A 33 -10.50 5.68 -2.66
CA VAL A 33 -11.06 6.49 -1.59
C VAL A 33 -10.05 7.52 -1.09
N TYR A 34 -8.81 7.07 -0.86
CA TYR A 34 -7.76 7.97 -0.39
C TYR A 34 -7.48 9.10 -1.37
N THR A 35 -7.45 8.79 -2.65
CA THR A 35 -7.16 9.83 -3.65
C THR A 35 -8.33 10.79 -3.84
N ARG A 36 -9.55 10.31 -3.62
CA ARG A 36 -10.74 11.15 -3.80
C ARG A 36 -10.99 12.06 -2.60
N ASP A 37 -10.84 11.49 -1.39
CA ASP A 37 -11.22 12.19 -0.16
C ASP A 37 -10.02 12.70 0.62
N GLY A 38 -8.82 12.26 0.27
CA GLY A 38 -7.64 12.63 1.02
C GLY A 38 -7.15 14.02 0.68
N ASP A 39 -6.80 14.76 1.71
CA ASP A 39 -6.16 16.04 1.56
C ASP A 39 -4.66 15.95 1.88
N GLN A 40 -4.14 14.74 1.96
CA GLN A 40 -2.73 14.51 2.24
C GLN A 40 -1.92 14.61 0.96
N CYS A 41 -0.77 15.24 1.07
CA CYS A 41 0.12 15.42 -0.08
C CYS A 41 1.02 14.21 -0.23
N ILE A 42 0.42 13.06 -0.53
CA ILE A 42 1.17 11.82 -0.75
C ILE A 42 1.62 11.80 -2.20
N ASP A 43 2.93 11.58 -2.40
CA ASP A 43 3.52 11.67 -3.72
C ASP A 43 3.26 10.44 -4.57
N ALA A 44 3.20 9.27 -3.93
CA ALA A 44 2.96 8.03 -4.66
C ALA A 44 2.27 7.02 -3.75
N TYR A 45 1.58 6.08 -4.37
CA TYR A 45 0.95 4.98 -3.64
C TYR A 45 1.45 3.67 -4.20
N TYR A 46 1.55 2.66 -3.35
CA TYR A 46 1.86 1.32 -3.83
C TYR A 46 1.21 0.27 -2.94
N ILE A 47 1.08 -0.93 -3.50
CA ILE A 47 0.54 -2.08 -2.80
C ILE A 47 1.68 -3.07 -2.61
N GLU A 48 1.85 -3.57 -1.38
CA GLU A 48 2.80 -4.63 -1.10
C GLU A 48 2.05 -5.93 -0.86
N HIS A 49 2.36 -6.93 -1.67
CA HIS A 49 1.83 -8.27 -1.48
C HIS A 49 2.71 -9.00 -0.47
N ARG A 50 2.11 -9.47 0.61
CA ARG A 50 2.82 -10.15 1.68
C ARG A 50 2.09 -11.42 2.09
N VAL A 51 2.85 -12.35 2.68
CA VAL A 51 2.28 -13.57 3.24
C VAL A 51 2.50 -13.51 4.74
N VAL A 52 1.40 -13.63 5.50
CA VAL A 52 1.45 -13.54 6.95
C VAL A 52 2.31 -14.68 7.49
N GLY A 53 3.20 -14.36 8.43
CA GLY A 53 4.05 -15.36 9.06
C GLY A 53 5.39 -15.57 8.39
N THR A 54 5.68 -14.86 7.31
CA THR A 54 6.97 -14.97 6.64
C THR A 54 7.79 -13.72 6.88
N ALA A 55 9.10 -13.89 6.81
CA ALA A 55 10.01 -12.76 6.94
C ALA A 55 9.91 -11.88 5.69
N VAL A 56 10.07 -10.58 5.90
CA VAL A 56 10.16 -9.64 4.78
C VAL A 56 11.56 -9.74 4.21
N ASP A 57 11.68 -10.23 2.99
CA ASP A 57 12.98 -10.46 2.39
C ASP A 57 13.31 -9.49 1.25
N SER A 58 12.33 -8.74 0.77
CA SER A 58 12.62 -7.78 -0.29
C SER A 58 11.41 -6.88 -0.53
N ASP A 59 11.66 -5.82 -1.30
CA ASP A 59 10.62 -4.89 -1.74
C ASP A 59 10.17 -5.18 -3.18
N ARG A 60 10.46 -6.37 -3.68
CA ARG A 60 10.08 -6.74 -5.04
C ARG A 60 8.59 -6.91 -5.24
N MET A 61 7.84 -6.99 -4.16
CA MET A 61 6.40 -7.22 -4.22
C MET A 61 5.60 -5.92 -4.24
N ARG A 62 6.24 -4.81 -4.55
CA ARG A 62 5.56 -3.52 -4.63
C ARG A 62 4.92 -3.34 -5.99
N ILE A 63 3.67 -2.91 -5.97
CA ILE A 63 2.93 -2.58 -7.19
C ILE A 63 2.53 -1.11 -7.08
N TYR A 64 3.19 -0.26 -7.83
CA TYR A 64 2.85 1.18 -7.81
C TYR A 64 1.58 1.43 -8.62
N ILE A 65 0.73 2.27 -8.07
CA ILE A 65 -0.58 2.54 -8.67
C ILE A 65 -0.88 4.03 -8.75
#